data_0be838aa81e2aa3655bd0cef24694f06
#
_entry.id   0be838aa81e2aa3655bd0cef24694f06
#
_cell.length_a   1.000
_cell.length_b   1.000
_cell.length_c   1.000
_cell.angle_alpha   90.00
_cell.angle_beta   90.00
_cell.angle_gamma   90.00
#
_symmetry.space_group_name_H-M   'P 1'
#
loop_
_entity.id
_entity.type
_entity.pdbx_description
1 polymer ?
#
loop_
_entity_poly.entity_id
_entity_poly.type
_entity_poly.pdbx_seq_one_letter_code
_entity_poly.pdbx_strand_id
1 'polypeptide(L)'
;LHLSLRRQRQMCIRDSTRLGAMLRAGTENPKLLQAFGVNVPVMITLTYGFGVALAGVAGVLAAPVMQINPLMGSNLLNIVFAVVVIGGLGSIMGAIVTGLALGLLEGLTKVFYPEASTVVVFIVMAIVLLMRPAGLFGKEK
;
A
#
# COMPACT_ATOMS: atom_id res chain seq x y z
N LEU A 1 16.50 -11.27 -19.45
CA LEU A 1 16.01 -10.31 -20.45
C LEU A 1 14.50 -10.02 -20.32
N HIS A 2 13.64 -11.02 -20.08
CA HIS A 2 12.19 -10.83 -19.96
C HIS A 2 11.74 -10.09 -18.70
N LEU A 3 12.48 -10.14 -17.61
CA LEU A 3 12.17 -9.45 -16.35
C LEU A 3 12.42 -7.94 -16.44
N SER A 4 13.42 -7.51 -17.22
CA SER A 4 13.71 -6.10 -17.44
C SER A 4 12.65 -5.43 -18.33
N LEU A 5 12.11 -6.12 -19.33
CA LEU A 5 11.05 -5.64 -20.22
C LEU A 5 9.70 -5.51 -19.48
N ARG A 6 9.38 -6.41 -18.55
CA ARG A 6 8.20 -6.28 -17.69
C ARG A 6 8.33 -5.09 -16.73
N ARG A 7 9.52 -4.86 -16.18
CA ARG A 7 9.80 -3.67 -15.34
C ARG A 7 9.67 -2.38 -16.13
N GLN A 8 10.11 -2.35 -17.38
CA GLN A 8 10.00 -1.19 -18.25
C GLN A 8 8.54 -0.88 -18.64
N ARG A 9 7.70 -1.89 -18.88
CA ARG A 9 6.27 -1.70 -19.14
C ARG A 9 5.51 -1.16 -17.92
N GLN A 10 5.82 -1.63 -16.71
CA GLN A 10 5.20 -1.11 -15.48
C GLN A 10 5.65 0.31 -15.17
N MET A 11 6.89 0.68 -15.51
CA MET A 11 7.34 2.06 -15.44
C MET A 11 6.61 2.95 -16.45
N CYS A 12 6.41 2.49 -17.70
CA CYS A 12 5.71 3.26 -18.73
C CYS A 12 4.24 3.53 -18.39
N ILE A 13 3.53 2.62 -17.75
CA ILE A 13 2.12 2.85 -17.34
C ILE A 13 2.05 3.87 -16.19
N ARG A 14 3.05 3.92 -15.31
CA ARG A 14 3.15 4.96 -14.28
C ARG A 14 3.61 6.31 -14.82
N ASP A 15 4.45 6.32 -15.84
CA ASP A 15 4.96 7.54 -16.48
C ASP A 15 3.99 8.13 -17.52
N SER A 16 2.97 7.38 -17.95
CA SER A 16 2.00 7.88 -18.93
C SER A 16 1.00 8.89 -18.37
N THR A 17 0.90 9.06 -17.05
CA THR A 17 0.19 10.18 -16.44
C THR A 17 1.21 11.23 -15.97
N ARG A 18 1.11 12.45 -16.51
CA ARG A 18 1.92 13.60 -16.10
C ARG A 18 1.92 13.82 -14.59
N LEU A 19 0.80 13.53 -13.93
CA LEU A 19 0.62 13.59 -12.48
C LEU A 19 1.49 12.57 -11.73
N GLY A 20 1.61 11.33 -12.21
CA GLY A 20 2.43 10.29 -11.58
C GLY A 20 3.92 10.60 -11.65
N ALA A 21 4.40 11.12 -12.80
CA ALA A 21 5.78 11.55 -12.97
C ALA A 21 6.12 12.77 -12.09
N MET A 22 5.20 13.75 -11.99
CA MET A 22 5.36 14.93 -11.13
C MET A 22 5.36 14.55 -9.64
N LEU A 23 4.50 13.62 -9.21
CA LEU A 23 4.48 13.13 -7.82
C LEU A 23 5.81 12.47 -7.44
N ARG A 24 6.36 11.68 -8.34
CA ARG A 24 7.64 10.99 -8.11
C ARG A 24 8.81 11.97 -8.05
N ALA A 25 8.85 12.95 -8.95
CA ALA A 25 9.84 14.02 -8.93
C ALA A 25 9.70 14.89 -7.67
N GLY A 26 8.47 15.15 -7.21
CA GLY A 26 8.18 15.91 -5.99
C GLY A 26 8.61 15.23 -4.69
N THR A 27 8.62 13.90 -4.65
CA THR A 27 9.12 13.13 -3.50
C THR A 27 10.64 13.08 -3.45
N GLU A 28 11.30 13.16 -4.61
CA GLU A 28 12.76 13.08 -4.71
C GLU A 28 13.42 14.46 -4.53
N ASN A 29 12.89 15.51 -5.15
CA ASN A 29 13.40 16.87 -5.04
C ASN A 29 12.29 17.93 -5.16
N PRO A 30 11.62 18.30 -4.05
CA PRO A 30 10.50 19.25 -4.09
C PRO A 30 10.94 20.66 -4.53
N LYS A 31 12.17 21.06 -4.24
CA LYS A 31 12.70 22.38 -4.60
C LYS A 31 12.88 22.55 -6.12
N LEU A 32 13.32 21.50 -6.81
CA LEU A 32 13.47 21.51 -8.27
C LEU A 32 12.12 21.61 -8.96
N LEU A 33 11.10 20.93 -8.46
CA LEU A 33 9.76 20.97 -9.04
C LEU A 33 9.09 22.34 -8.87
N GLN A 34 9.35 23.02 -7.75
CA GLN A 34 8.89 24.40 -7.53
C GLN A 34 9.53 25.38 -8.51
N ALA A 35 10.79 25.15 -8.89
CA ALA A 35 11.48 25.97 -9.90
C ALA A 35 10.85 25.85 -11.29
N PHE A 36 10.17 24.74 -11.60
CA PHE A 36 9.39 24.54 -12.83
C PHE A 36 7.96 25.08 -12.76
N GLY A 37 7.61 25.85 -11.74
CA GLY A 37 6.30 26.49 -11.60
C GLY A 37 5.17 25.57 -11.13
N VAL A 38 5.49 24.36 -10.66
CA VAL A 38 4.50 23.41 -10.14
C VAL A 38 4.27 23.66 -8.66
N ASN A 39 3.02 23.85 -8.26
CA ASN A 39 2.62 24.00 -6.85
C ASN A 39 2.69 22.63 -6.13
N VAL A 40 3.87 22.29 -5.63
CA VAL A 40 4.13 21.03 -4.90
C VAL A 40 3.22 20.85 -3.69
N PRO A 41 2.95 21.88 -2.83
CA PRO A 41 2.06 21.72 -1.70
C PRO A 41 0.65 21.28 -2.08
N VAL A 42 0.08 21.88 -3.14
CA VAL A 42 -1.27 21.54 -3.64
C VAL A 42 -1.31 20.11 -4.15
N MET A 43 -0.27 19.69 -4.85
CA MET A 43 -0.17 18.34 -5.40
C MET A 43 -0.09 17.27 -4.28
N ILE A 44 0.70 17.53 -3.24
CA ILE A 44 0.79 16.65 -2.07
C ILE A 44 -0.57 16.60 -1.35
N THR A 45 -1.22 17.74 -1.14
CA THR A 45 -2.52 17.81 -0.48
C THR A 45 -3.60 17.04 -1.25
N LEU A 46 -3.63 17.14 -2.58
CA LEU A 46 -4.56 16.37 -3.42
C LEU A 46 -4.31 14.86 -3.33
N THR A 47 -3.05 14.44 -3.32
CA THR A 47 -2.69 13.03 -3.19
C THR A 47 -3.11 12.47 -1.83
N TYR A 48 -2.86 13.22 -0.76
CA TYR A 48 -3.31 12.86 0.59
C TYR A 48 -4.83 12.82 0.68
N GLY A 49 -5.52 13.83 0.15
CA GLY A 49 -6.96 13.90 0.10
C GLY A 49 -7.57 12.69 -0.62
N PHE A 50 -6.99 12.29 -1.73
CA PHE A 50 -7.42 11.10 -2.45
C PHE A 50 -7.20 9.81 -1.64
N GLY A 51 -6.06 9.68 -0.97
CA GLY A 51 -5.78 8.56 -0.07
C GLY A 51 -6.76 8.47 1.09
N VAL A 52 -7.07 9.58 1.72
CA VAL A 52 -8.05 9.66 2.82
C VAL A 52 -9.46 9.32 2.34
N ALA A 53 -9.85 9.79 1.16
CA ALA A 53 -11.14 9.46 0.55
C ALA A 53 -11.27 7.95 0.29
N LEU A 54 -10.25 7.31 -0.26
CA LEU A 54 -10.22 5.85 -0.45
C LEU A 54 -10.27 5.09 0.88
N ALA A 55 -9.56 5.57 1.90
CA ALA A 55 -9.61 4.99 3.24
C ALA A 55 -11.01 5.10 3.86
N GLY A 56 -11.69 6.23 3.66
CA GLY A 56 -13.07 6.42 4.10
C GLY A 56 -14.04 5.43 3.45
N VAL A 57 -13.93 5.24 2.12
CA VAL A 57 -14.74 4.25 1.39
C VAL A 57 -14.45 2.84 1.89
N ALA A 58 -13.19 2.50 2.09
CA ALA A 58 -12.81 1.19 2.63
C ALA A 58 -13.37 0.97 4.04
N GLY A 59 -13.37 2.00 4.89
CA GLY A 59 -13.95 1.95 6.23
C GLY A 59 -15.45 1.68 6.22
N VAL A 60 -16.19 2.35 5.32
CA VAL A 60 -17.64 2.13 5.16
C VAL A 60 -17.94 0.71 4.68
N LEU A 61 -17.13 0.18 3.74
CA LEU A 61 -17.29 -1.20 3.26
C LEU A 61 -16.91 -2.24 4.31
N ALA A 62 -15.97 -1.93 5.19
CA ALA A 62 -15.57 -2.82 6.28
C ALA A 62 -16.53 -2.82 7.47
N ALA A 63 -17.28 -1.74 7.67
CA ALA A 63 -18.18 -1.57 8.81
C ALA A 63 -19.20 -2.71 9.00
N PRO A 64 -19.88 -3.24 7.97
CA PRO A 64 -20.82 -4.33 8.14
C PRO A 64 -20.17 -5.68 8.47
N VAL A 65 -18.88 -5.84 8.13
CA VAL A 65 -18.13 -7.09 8.37
C VAL A 65 -17.43 -7.07 9.73
N MET A 66 -16.99 -5.89 10.15
CA MET A 66 -16.31 -5.66 11.42
C MET A 66 -17.27 -4.98 12.40
N GLN A 67 -17.39 -5.53 13.61
CA GLN A 67 -18.16 -4.87 14.67
C GLN A 67 -17.49 -3.52 14.99
N ILE A 68 -18.31 -2.46 14.99
CA ILE A 68 -17.83 -1.10 15.28
C ILE A 68 -17.50 -0.99 16.77
N ASN A 69 -16.22 -1.04 17.08
CA ASN A 69 -15.67 -0.86 18.42
C ASN A 69 -14.77 0.37 18.48
N PRO A 70 -14.64 1.03 19.62
CA PRO A 70 -13.70 2.15 19.77
C PRO A 70 -12.25 1.80 19.45
N LEU A 71 -11.85 0.55 19.62
CA LEU A 71 -10.52 0.02 19.34
C LEU A 71 -10.34 -0.50 17.91
N MET A 72 -11.36 -0.43 17.07
CA MET A 72 -11.33 -0.89 15.67
C MET A 72 -10.20 -0.23 14.87
N GLY A 73 -9.97 1.07 15.10
CA GLY A 73 -8.92 1.82 14.40
C GLY A 73 -7.51 1.30 14.67
N SER A 74 -7.21 0.93 15.91
CA SER A 74 -5.89 0.39 16.27
C SER A 74 -5.65 -1.00 15.68
N ASN A 75 -6.67 -1.85 15.63
CA ASN A 75 -6.59 -3.17 15.01
C ASN A 75 -6.39 -3.06 13.50
N LEU A 76 -7.14 -2.17 12.83
CA LEU A 76 -6.99 -1.90 11.40
C LEU A 76 -5.62 -1.31 11.08
N LEU A 77 -5.09 -0.42 11.94
CA LEU A 77 -3.77 0.16 11.75
C LEU A 77 -2.67 -0.93 11.67
N ASN A 78 -2.73 -1.91 12.55
CA ASN A 78 -1.77 -3.02 12.55
C ASN A 78 -1.83 -3.84 11.26
N ILE A 79 -3.04 -4.15 10.77
CA ILE A 79 -3.23 -4.91 9.52
C ILE A 79 -2.76 -4.08 8.32
N VAL A 80 -3.13 -2.80 8.26
CA VAL A 80 -2.71 -1.90 7.18
C VAL A 80 -1.20 -1.74 7.15
N PHE A 81 -0.58 -1.61 8.33
CA PHE A 81 0.88 -1.56 8.43
C PHE A 81 1.53 -2.84 7.87
N ALA A 82 1.02 -4.02 8.24
CA ALA A 82 1.48 -5.28 7.69
C ALA A 82 1.34 -5.34 6.17
N VAL A 83 0.18 -4.93 5.63
CA VAL A 83 -0.06 -4.87 4.17
C VAL A 83 0.96 -3.99 3.46
N VAL A 84 1.23 -2.80 3.99
CA VAL A 84 2.18 -1.85 3.38
C VAL A 84 3.61 -2.38 3.44
N VAL A 85 4.01 -3.00 4.54
CA VAL A 85 5.36 -3.57 4.72
C VAL A 85 5.56 -4.77 3.79
N ILE A 86 4.60 -5.69 3.73
CA ILE A 86 4.66 -6.89 2.88
C ILE A 86 4.59 -6.51 1.40
N GLY A 87 3.71 -5.56 1.04
CA GLY A 87 3.57 -5.07 -0.33
C GLY A 87 4.80 -4.35 -0.85
N GLY A 88 5.62 -3.84 0.05
CA GLY A 88 6.81 -3.05 -0.23
C GLY A 88 6.51 -1.55 -0.22
N LEU A 89 7.30 -0.82 0.54
CA LEU A 89 7.17 0.64 0.69
C LEU A 89 7.33 1.33 -0.67
N GLY A 90 6.29 2.03 -1.10
CA GLY A 90 6.26 2.79 -2.35
C GLY A 90 5.74 2.02 -3.57
N SER A 91 5.28 0.77 -3.43
CA SER A 91 4.66 0.02 -4.52
C SER A 91 3.13 -0.05 -4.34
N ILE A 92 2.39 0.73 -5.13
CA ILE A 92 0.91 0.74 -5.10
C ILE A 92 0.35 -0.63 -5.51
N MET A 93 0.91 -1.22 -6.57
CA MET A 93 0.49 -2.56 -7.02
C MET A 93 0.80 -3.64 -5.98
N GLY A 94 1.96 -3.51 -5.31
CA GLY A 94 2.31 -4.37 -4.19
C GLY A 94 1.31 -4.30 -3.06
N ALA A 95 0.91 -3.11 -2.65
CA ALA A 95 -0.08 -2.92 -1.59
C ALA A 95 -1.45 -3.49 -1.94
N ILE A 96 -1.92 -3.33 -3.20
CA ILE A 96 -3.20 -3.87 -3.66
C ILE A 96 -3.18 -5.40 -3.64
N VAL A 97 -2.18 -6.01 -4.27
CA VAL A 97 -2.06 -7.48 -4.34
C VAL A 97 -1.90 -8.10 -2.96
N THR A 98 -1.06 -7.50 -2.13
CA THR A 98 -0.84 -7.97 -0.76
C THR A 98 -2.07 -7.78 0.11
N GLY A 99 -2.78 -6.66 -0.03
CA GLY A 99 -4.02 -6.40 0.68
C GLY A 99 -5.10 -7.43 0.36
N LEU A 100 -5.27 -7.78 -0.91
CA LEU A 100 -6.19 -8.84 -1.35
C LEU A 100 -5.76 -10.22 -0.82
N ALA A 101 -4.48 -10.55 -0.92
CA ALA A 101 -3.96 -11.83 -0.45
C ALA A 101 -4.10 -12.00 1.07
N LEU A 102 -3.72 -10.97 1.84
CA LEU A 102 -3.85 -10.98 3.30
C LEU A 102 -5.31 -10.95 3.73
N GLY A 103 -6.17 -10.17 3.07
CA GLY A 103 -7.59 -10.15 3.35
C GLY A 103 -8.26 -11.52 3.12
N LEU A 104 -7.86 -12.22 2.06
CA LEU A 104 -8.32 -13.57 1.80
C LEU A 104 -7.83 -14.56 2.86
N LEU A 105 -6.55 -14.51 3.21
CA LEU A 105 -5.96 -15.34 4.26
C LEU A 105 -6.61 -15.10 5.63
N GLU A 106 -6.79 -13.83 5.99
CA GLU A 106 -7.45 -13.45 7.23
C GLU A 106 -8.90 -13.91 7.27
N GLY A 107 -9.64 -13.73 6.16
CA GLY A 107 -11.01 -14.21 6.03
C GLY A 107 -11.13 -15.73 6.18
N LEU A 108 -10.27 -16.48 5.51
CA LEU A 108 -10.22 -17.94 5.65
C LEU A 108 -9.85 -18.37 7.06
N THR A 109 -8.87 -17.71 7.67
CA THR A 109 -8.45 -18.04 9.04
C THR A 109 -9.55 -17.75 10.05
N LYS A 110 -10.32 -16.68 9.86
CA LYS A 110 -11.48 -16.36 10.73
C LYS A 110 -12.57 -17.40 10.68
N VAL A 111 -12.75 -18.10 9.56
CA VAL A 111 -13.72 -19.18 9.42
C VAL A 111 -13.31 -20.41 10.24
N PHE A 112 -12.03 -20.75 10.27
CA PHE A 112 -11.51 -21.95 10.95
C PHE A 112 -11.10 -21.67 12.39
N TYR A 113 -10.37 -20.59 12.63
CA TYR A 113 -9.84 -20.20 13.94
C TYR A 113 -9.82 -18.68 14.08
N PRO A 114 -10.91 -18.06 14.60
CA PRO A 114 -11.02 -16.60 14.72
C PRO A 114 -9.89 -15.95 15.54
N GLU A 115 -9.45 -16.64 16.60
CA GLU A 115 -8.41 -16.13 17.51
C GLU A 115 -7.02 -16.12 16.88
N ALA A 116 -6.76 -17.00 15.92
CA ALA A 116 -5.47 -17.13 15.24
C ALA A 116 -5.29 -16.14 14.07
N SER A 117 -6.34 -15.45 13.64
CA SER A 117 -6.31 -14.60 12.45
C SER A 117 -5.26 -13.50 12.53
N THR A 118 -5.12 -12.85 13.67
CA THR A 118 -4.12 -11.80 13.88
C THR A 118 -2.70 -12.36 13.90
N VAL A 119 -2.50 -13.51 14.52
CA VAL A 119 -1.19 -14.18 14.61
C VAL A 119 -0.71 -14.62 13.23
N VAL A 120 -1.61 -15.15 12.40
CA VAL A 120 -1.29 -15.57 11.02
C VAL A 120 -0.77 -14.42 10.18
N VAL A 121 -1.37 -13.23 10.28
CA VAL A 121 -0.91 -12.03 9.57
C VAL A 121 0.53 -11.69 9.96
N PHE A 122 0.86 -11.72 11.25
CA PHE A 122 2.21 -11.46 11.74
C PHE A 122 3.22 -12.54 11.31
N ILE A 123 2.83 -13.80 11.29
CA ILE A 123 3.69 -14.90 10.81
C ILE A 123 3.99 -14.70 9.33
N VAL A 124 2.98 -14.41 8.50
CA VAL A 124 3.17 -14.13 7.07
C VAL A 124 4.08 -12.93 6.87
N MET A 125 3.89 -11.87 7.65
CA MET A 125 4.76 -10.70 7.61
C MET A 125 6.21 -11.07 7.92
N ALA A 126 6.45 -11.84 8.98
CA ALA A 126 7.79 -12.27 9.35
C ALA A 126 8.44 -13.14 8.26
N ILE A 127 7.72 -14.08 7.68
CA ILE A 127 8.22 -14.92 6.59
C ILE A 127 8.59 -14.09 5.36
N VAL A 128 7.73 -13.17 4.96
CA VAL A 128 7.99 -12.31 3.80
C VAL A 128 9.19 -11.40 4.02
N LEU A 129 9.33 -10.82 5.21
CA LEU A 129 10.49 -9.99 5.55
C LEU A 129 11.80 -10.79 5.61
N LEU A 130 11.76 -12.05 6.06
CA LEU A 130 12.92 -12.93 6.05
C LEU A 130 13.34 -13.30 4.62
N MET A 131 12.38 -13.51 3.73
CA MET A 131 12.69 -13.87 2.33
C MET A 131 13.04 -12.64 1.48
N ARG A 132 12.37 -11.50 1.73
CA ARG A 132 12.57 -10.25 1.01
C ARG A 132 12.39 -9.04 1.94
N PRO A 133 13.47 -8.49 2.47
CA PRO A 133 13.40 -7.35 3.41
C PRO A 133 12.83 -6.06 2.79
N ALA A 134 12.81 -5.96 1.46
CA ALA A 134 12.20 -4.84 0.74
C ALA A 134 10.69 -5.00 0.50
N GLY A 135 10.07 -6.12 0.93
CA GLY A 135 8.71 -6.51 0.57
C GLY A 135 8.64 -7.23 -0.78
N LEU A 136 7.48 -7.80 -1.10
CA LEU A 136 7.28 -8.60 -2.32
C LEU A 136 7.50 -7.80 -3.61
N PHE A 137 7.19 -6.52 -3.60
CA PHE A 137 7.30 -5.60 -4.74
C PHE A 137 8.19 -4.39 -4.44
N GLY A 138 8.92 -4.40 -3.33
CA GLY A 138 9.88 -3.36 -2.98
C GLY A 138 11.05 -3.34 -3.96
N LYS A 139 11.60 -2.16 -4.22
CA LYS A 139 12.84 -2.02 -4.98
C LYS A 139 14.01 -2.42 -4.08
N GLU A 140 14.65 -3.53 -4.38
CA GLU A 140 16.03 -3.73 -3.96
C GLU A 140 16.91 -2.72 -4.71
N LYS A 141 17.65 -1.91 -3.96
CA LYS A 141 18.78 -1.14 -4.48
C LYS A 141 19.95 -2.06 -4.75
#